data_f687c6068215320dc12fb47a13a69dd4
#
_entry.id   f687c6068215320dc12fb47a13a69dd4
#
_cell.length_a   1.000
_cell.length_b   1.000
_cell.length_c   1.000
_cell.angle_alpha   90.00
_cell.angle_beta   90.00
_cell.angle_gamma   90.00
#
_symmetry.space_group_name_H-M   'P 1'
#
loop_
_entity.id
_entity.type
_entity.pdbx_description
1 polymer ?
#
loop_
_entity_poly.entity_id
_entity_poly.type
_entity_poly.pdbx_seq_one_letter_code
_entity_poly.pdbx_strand_id
1 'polypeptide(L)'
;MKPKIIIMLTHHDVTVQNAAEVFEACKDLPVKFWGFKNVGLPKDQMKALCQAMKAAGKTTFLEVVTYDEASCLDGAQTAIDCGFDYLMGTIYYDSVAKLLCENNMAYLPFVGKVSGSPSILEGSNEEIIQNARDLMAKGIKGFDILAYRHVIDGEKLAYEFCKAIDAEICIAGSINSFGRIDTMFDIGPWTFTMGSALFEKKFVADGSFRDNLKAVADYMAAK
;
A
#
# COMPACT_ATOMS: atom_id res chain seq x y z
N MET A 1 15.63 -2.52 -9.73
CA MET A 1 14.33 -2.68 -10.47
C MET A 1 13.63 -1.32 -10.42
N LYS A 2 12.92 -0.88 -11.48
CA LYS A 2 12.12 0.37 -11.39
C LYS A 2 10.96 0.14 -10.42
N PRO A 3 10.75 1.01 -9.43
CA PRO A 3 9.64 0.89 -8.50
C PRO A 3 8.30 1.05 -9.22
N LYS A 4 7.28 0.34 -8.75
CA LYS A 4 5.90 0.47 -9.26
C LYS A 4 5.08 1.28 -8.27
N ILE A 5 4.03 1.94 -8.76
CA ILE A 5 3.11 2.69 -7.91
C ILE A 5 1.84 1.89 -7.67
N ILE A 6 1.39 1.84 -6.42
CA ILE A 6 0.04 1.39 -6.05
C ILE A 6 -0.82 2.63 -5.85
N ILE A 7 -1.83 2.79 -6.69
CA ILE A 7 -2.79 3.89 -6.54
C ILE A 7 -3.83 3.50 -5.50
N MET A 8 -3.89 4.28 -4.43
CA MET A 8 -4.83 4.07 -3.34
C MET A 8 -6.04 5.00 -3.52
N LEU A 9 -7.23 4.46 -3.67
CA LEU A 9 -8.48 5.22 -3.74
C LEU A 9 -8.90 5.67 -2.33
N THR A 10 -7.94 6.25 -1.60
CA THR A 10 -8.02 6.60 -0.18
C THR A 10 -7.64 8.06 0.01
N HIS A 11 -8.46 8.80 0.73
CA HIS A 11 -8.22 10.16 1.15
C HIS A 11 -8.57 10.30 2.64
N HIS A 12 -7.72 10.99 3.42
CA HIS A 12 -7.86 11.09 4.88
C HIS A 12 -8.04 9.72 5.57
N ASP A 13 -7.20 8.76 5.18
CA ASP A 13 -7.18 7.39 5.71
C ASP A 13 -8.47 6.56 5.51
N VAL A 14 -9.38 7.02 4.64
CA VAL A 14 -10.66 6.35 4.33
C VAL A 14 -10.80 6.21 2.81
N THR A 15 -11.32 5.08 2.35
CA THR A 15 -11.68 4.89 0.93
C THR A 15 -12.78 5.87 0.55
N VAL A 16 -12.59 6.61 -0.53
CA VAL A 16 -13.55 7.63 -0.97
C VAL A 16 -14.86 7.00 -1.46
N GLN A 17 -16.00 7.65 -1.18
CA GLN A 17 -17.30 7.11 -1.53
C GLN A 17 -17.52 6.94 -3.05
N ASN A 18 -16.88 7.78 -3.86
CA ASN A 18 -16.90 7.72 -5.32
C ASN A 18 -15.72 6.95 -5.92
N ALA A 19 -15.14 6.00 -5.18
CA ALA A 19 -13.96 5.24 -5.61
C ALA A 19 -14.16 4.52 -6.97
N ALA A 20 -15.36 3.99 -7.21
CA ALA A 20 -15.70 3.33 -8.47
C ALA A 20 -15.66 4.31 -9.66
N GLU A 21 -16.18 5.52 -9.48
CA GLU A 21 -16.18 6.57 -10.51
C GLU A 21 -14.76 7.06 -10.81
N VAL A 22 -13.95 7.26 -9.76
CA VAL A 22 -12.54 7.65 -9.89
C VAL A 22 -11.73 6.57 -10.61
N PHE A 23 -11.94 5.31 -10.26
CA PHE A 23 -11.29 4.20 -10.96
C PHE A 23 -11.71 4.13 -12.42
N GLU A 24 -13.01 4.19 -12.71
CA GLU A 24 -13.54 4.14 -14.08
C GLU A 24 -12.94 5.25 -14.95
N ALA A 25 -12.82 6.46 -14.40
CA ALA A 25 -12.23 7.60 -15.10
C ALA A 25 -10.70 7.44 -15.38
N CYS A 26 -10.02 6.49 -14.70
CA CYS A 26 -8.56 6.35 -14.75
C CYS A 26 -8.07 4.97 -15.21
N LYS A 27 -8.95 3.98 -15.37
CA LYS A 27 -8.57 2.57 -15.62
C LYS A 27 -7.72 2.34 -16.87
N ASP A 28 -7.81 3.22 -17.87
CA ASP A 28 -7.06 3.18 -19.12
C ASP A 28 -5.61 3.71 -18.99
N LEU A 29 -5.31 4.42 -17.89
CA LEU A 29 -3.94 4.89 -17.64
C LEU A 29 -2.99 3.71 -17.39
N PRO A 30 -1.68 3.85 -17.75
CA PRO A 30 -0.70 2.76 -17.71
C PRO A 30 -0.22 2.45 -16.27
N VAL A 31 -1.16 2.37 -15.33
CA VAL A 31 -0.93 1.99 -13.95
C VAL A 31 -1.52 0.61 -13.70
N LYS A 32 -0.68 -0.31 -13.23
CA LYS A 32 -1.06 -1.71 -13.05
C LYS A 32 -1.66 -2.00 -11.67
N PHE A 33 -1.19 -1.33 -10.61
CA PHE A 33 -1.48 -1.66 -9.23
C PHE A 33 -2.46 -0.65 -8.63
N TRP A 34 -3.56 -1.16 -8.07
CA TRP A 34 -4.64 -0.37 -7.50
C TRP A 34 -5.10 -0.96 -6.18
N GLY A 35 -5.41 -0.10 -5.24
CA GLY A 35 -5.88 -0.52 -3.93
C GLY A 35 -6.75 0.51 -3.25
N PHE A 36 -7.27 0.10 -2.11
CA PHE A 36 -8.01 0.96 -1.19
C PHE A 36 -8.02 0.35 0.22
N LYS A 37 -8.54 1.08 1.21
CA LYS A 37 -8.66 0.59 2.58
C LYS A 37 -9.98 -0.15 2.79
N ASN A 38 -9.99 -1.07 3.77
CA ASN A 38 -11.19 -1.80 4.20
C ASN A 38 -12.23 -0.94 4.94
N VAL A 39 -12.03 0.38 4.98
CA VAL A 39 -12.93 1.37 5.60
C VAL A 39 -13.40 2.39 4.57
N GLY A 40 -14.62 2.90 4.74
CA GLY A 40 -15.22 3.92 3.87
C GLY A 40 -16.24 3.38 2.87
N LEU A 41 -16.17 2.10 2.49
CA LEU A 41 -17.16 1.45 1.65
C LEU A 41 -17.73 0.20 2.33
N PRO A 42 -19.00 -0.14 2.11
CA PRO A 42 -19.56 -1.44 2.50
C PRO A 42 -18.93 -2.58 1.68
N LYS A 43 -18.92 -3.78 2.23
CA LYS A 43 -18.22 -4.96 1.68
C LYS A 43 -18.66 -5.34 0.26
N ASP A 44 -19.94 -5.21 -0.04
CA ASP A 44 -20.49 -5.45 -1.38
C ASP A 44 -19.93 -4.48 -2.42
N GLN A 45 -19.80 -3.19 -2.07
CA GLN A 45 -19.19 -2.18 -2.94
C GLN A 45 -17.66 -2.40 -3.06
N MET A 46 -16.97 -2.79 -2.00
CA MET A 46 -15.55 -3.19 -2.06
C MET A 46 -15.36 -4.35 -3.04
N LYS A 47 -16.21 -5.37 -2.95
CA LYS A 47 -16.17 -6.52 -3.85
C LYS A 47 -16.41 -6.12 -5.31
N ALA A 48 -17.42 -5.32 -5.57
CA ALA A 48 -17.73 -4.86 -6.92
C ALA A 48 -16.57 -4.04 -7.51
N LEU A 49 -15.98 -3.14 -6.73
CA LEU A 49 -14.84 -2.34 -7.15
C LEU A 49 -13.59 -3.20 -7.43
N CYS A 50 -13.28 -4.17 -6.55
CA CYS A 50 -12.19 -5.13 -6.77
C CYS A 50 -12.39 -5.90 -8.08
N GLN A 51 -13.60 -6.41 -8.33
CA GLN A 51 -13.93 -7.12 -9.56
C GLN A 51 -13.78 -6.23 -10.81
N ALA A 52 -14.21 -4.96 -10.75
CA ALA A 52 -14.04 -4.00 -11.84
C ALA A 52 -12.55 -3.74 -12.14
N MET A 53 -11.72 -3.60 -11.09
CA MET A 53 -10.27 -3.47 -11.24
C MET A 53 -9.66 -4.71 -11.91
N LYS A 54 -10.02 -5.91 -11.47
CA LYS A 54 -9.54 -7.17 -12.05
C LYS A 54 -9.99 -7.35 -13.50
N ALA A 55 -11.23 -7.01 -13.82
CA ALA A 55 -11.74 -7.03 -15.19
C ALA A 55 -10.99 -6.06 -16.13
N ALA A 56 -10.49 -4.94 -15.59
CA ALA A 56 -9.60 -4.02 -16.29
C ALA A 56 -8.13 -4.48 -16.31
N GLY A 57 -7.83 -5.71 -15.88
CA GLY A 57 -6.51 -6.30 -15.88
C GLY A 57 -5.55 -5.70 -14.83
N LYS A 58 -6.07 -5.08 -13.78
CA LYS A 58 -5.26 -4.51 -12.68
C LYS A 58 -4.95 -5.58 -11.64
N THR A 59 -3.86 -5.39 -10.89
CA THR A 59 -3.54 -6.13 -9.67
C THR A 59 -4.08 -5.35 -8.48
N THR A 60 -4.75 -6.03 -7.56
CA THR A 60 -5.59 -5.40 -6.54
C THR A 60 -5.02 -5.58 -5.12
N PHE A 61 -5.07 -4.51 -4.34
CA PHE A 61 -4.54 -4.45 -2.98
C PHE A 61 -5.62 -3.97 -2.01
N LEU A 62 -5.85 -4.71 -0.92
CA LEU A 62 -6.63 -4.20 0.21
C LEU A 62 -5.68 -3.84 1.35
N GLU A 63 -5.69 -2.58 1.77
CA GLU A 63 -4.97 -2.15 2.97
C GLU A 63 -5.89 -2.23 4.18
N VAL A 64 -5.46 -3.01 5.18
CA VAL A 64 -6.19 -3.21 6.44
C VAL A 64 -5.35 -2.67 7.59
N VAL A 65 -5.81 -1.57 8.20
CA VAL A 65 -5.08 -0.90 9.29
C VAL A 65 -5.76 -1.23 10.61
N THR A 66 -5.42 -2.39 11.15
CA THR A 66 -5.90 -2.88 12.45
C THR A 66 -4.74 -3.50 13.23
N TYR A 67 -4.87 -3.54 14.56
CA TYR A 67 -3.76 -3.86 15.45
C TYR A 67 -4.03 -5.04 16.39
N ASP A 68 -5.27 -5.53 16.50
CA ASP A 68 -5.61 -6.72 17.23
C ASP A 68 -5.89 -7.90 16.28
N GLU A 69 -5.69 -9.13 16.77
CA GLU A 69 -5.75 -10.33 15.95
C GLU A 69 -7.13 -10.56 15.32
N ALA A 70 -8.20 -10.33 16.08
CA ALA A 70 -9.57 -10.54 15.61
C ALA A 70 -9.92 -9.61 14.45
N SER A 71 -9.59 -8.32 14.58
CA SER A 71 -9.80 -7.33 13.52
C SER A 71 -8.90 -7.58 12.30
N CYS A 72 -7.66 -8.06 12.50
CA CYS A 72 -6.78 -8.45 11.41
C CYS A 72 -7.34 -9.67 10.64
N LEU A 73 -7.89 -10.66 11.33
CA LEU A 73 -8.55 -11.82 10.71
C LEU A 73 -9.81 -11.43 9.93
N ASP A 74 -10.64 -10.54 10.47
CA ASP A 74 -11.84 -10.04 9.77
C ASP A 74 -11.46 -9.29 8.48
N GLY A 75 -10.43 -8.46 8.56
CA GLY A 75 -9.86 -7.77 7.39
C GLY A 75 -9.32 -8.74 6.34
N ALA A 76 -8.59 -9.78 6.77
CA ALA A 76 -8.08 -10.83 5.89
C ALA A 76 -9.22 -11.61 5.22
N GLN A 77 -10.25 -11.98 5.98
CA GLN A 77 -11.43 -12.66 5.43
C GLN A 77 -12.16 -11.75 4.42
N THR A 78 -12.25 -10.46 4.71
CA THR A 78 -12.85 -9.48 3.76
C THR A 78 -12.04 -9.41 2.47
N ALA A 79 -10.71 -9.40 2.52
CA ALA A 79 -9.87 -9.42 1.33
C ALA A 79 -10.11 -10.68 0.48
N ILE A 80 -10.19 -11.86 1.12
CA ILE A 80 -10.46 -13.15 0.48
C ILE A 80 -11.84 -13.13 -0.19
N ASP A 81 -12.89 -12.74 0.53
CA ASP A 81 -14.28 -12.74 0.04
C ASP A 81 -14.49 -11.76 -1.12
N CYS A 82 -13.73 -10.67 -1.16
CA CYS A 82 -13.74 -9.70 -2.26
C CYS A 82 -12.86 -10.13 -3.44
N GLY A 83 -11.92 -11.06 -3.23
CA GLY A 83 -11.04 -11.60 -4.26
C GLY A 83 -9.84 -10.72 -4.61
N PHE A 84 -9.27 -10.02 -3.63
CA PHE A 84 -8.04 -9.25 -3.82
C PHE A 84 -6.84 -10.15 -4.12
N ASP A 85 -5.82 -9.60 -4.78
CA ASP A 85 -4.57 -10.30 -5.05
C ASP A 85 -3.62 -10.19 -3.84
N TYR A 86 -3.64 -9.04 -3.14
CA TYR A 86 -2.78 -8.74 -2.00
C TYR A 86 -3.58 -8.19 -0.83
N LEU A 87 -3.27 -8.68 0.38
CA LEU A 87 -3.56 -7.98 1.62
C LEU A 87 -2.29 -7.24 2.07
N MET A 88 -2.40 -5.95 2.34
CA MET A 88 -1.33 -5.14 2.90
C MET A 88 -1.77 -4.48 4.21
N GLY A 89 -0.80 -4.12 5.06
CA GLY A 89 -1.11 -3.66 6.41
C GLY A 89 -1.36 -4.82 7.37
N THR A 90 -2.00 -4.54 8.50
CA THR A 90 -2.14 -5.37 9.70
C THR A 90 -0.82 -5.60 10.45
N ILE A 91 -0.93 -5.77 11.76
CA ILE A 91 0.13 -6.41 12.54
C ILE A 91 0.18 -7.89 12.16
N TYR A 92 1.39 -8.45 12.11
CA TYR A 92 1.55 -9.88 11.83
C TYR A 92 1.00 -10.75 12.95
N TYR A 93 0.15 -11.72 12.57
CA TYR A 93 -0.29 -12.82 13.39
C TYR A 93 -0.17 -14.13 12.59
N ASP A 94 0.28 -15.19 13.24
CA ASP A 94 0.42 -16.53 12.60
C ASP A 94 -0.92 -17.03 12.03
N SER A 95 -2.03 -16.72 12.70
CA SER A 95 -3.40 -17.06 12.26
C SER A 95 -3.78 -16.33 10.96
N VAL A 96 -3.44 -15.06 10.83
CA VAL A 96 -3.67 -14.25 9.61
C VAL A 96 -2.84 -14.78 8.45
N ALA A 97 -1.54 -15.00 8.69
CA ALA A 97 -0.63 -15.53 7.67
C ALA A 97 -1.08 -16.92 7.18
N LYS A 98 -1.53 -17.78 8.08
CA LYS A 98 -2.08 -19.10 7.74
C LYS A 98 -3.33 -18.99 6.89
N LEU A 99 -4.31 -18.16 7.30
CA LEU A 99 -5.55 -17.93 6.57
C LEU A 99 -5.30 -17.46 5.13
N LEU A 100 -4.41 -16.48 4.96
CA LEU A 100 -4.06 -15.95 3.64
C LEU A 100 -3.32 -16.97 2.78
N CYS A 101 -2.38 -17.72 3.36
CA CYS A 101 -1.66 -18.80 2.68
C CYS A 101 -2.59 -19.89 2.17
N GLU A 102 -3.54 -20.35 2.98
CA GLU A 102 -4.55 -21.36 2.61
C GLU A 102 -5.45 -20.89 1.46
N ASN A 103 -5.60 -19.59 1.28
CA ASN A 103 -6.40 -18.98 0.21
C ASN A 103 -5.54 -18.43 -0.96
N ASN A 104 -4.24 -18.76 -1.01
CA ASN A 104 -3.29 -18.30 -2.04
C ASN A 104 -3.25 -16.77 -2.22
N MET A 105 -3.46 -16.01 -1.15
CA MET A 105 -3.40 -14.55 -1.15
C MET A 105 -2.02 -14.07 -0.70
N ALA A 106 -1.44 -13.15 -1.45
CA ALA A 106 -0.18 -12.53 -1.07
C ALA A 106 -0.37 -11.59 0.13
N TYR A 107 0.63 -11.56 1.04
CA TYR A 107 0.56 -10.81 2.29
C TYR A 107 1.77 -9.91 2.48
N LEU A 108 1.50 -8.64 2.74
CA LEU A 108 2.48 -7.61 3.06
C LEU A 108 2.16 -7.02 4.45
N PRO A 109 2.50 -7.71 5.56
CA PRO A 109 2.27 -7.18 6.90
C PRO A 109 3.10 -5.93 7.18
N PHE A 110 2.66 -5.13 8.16
CA PHE A 110 3.49 -4.09 8.75
C PHE A 110 4.71 -4.68 9.45
N VAL A 111 5.76 -3.87 9.52
CA VAL A 111 6.98 -4.15 10.30
C VAL A 111 7.22 -3.08 11.34
N GLY A 112 7.90 -3.44 12.43
CA GLY A 112 8.15 -2.57 13.58
C GLY A 112 6.90 -2.40 14.44
N LYS A 113 6.90 -1.38 15.28
CA LYS A 113 5.76 -1.02 16.14
C LYS A 113 4.88 -0.02 15.44
N VAL A 114 3.76 -0.47 14.91
CA VAL A 114 2.76 0.38 14.26
C VAL A 114 1.57 0.56 15.17
N SER A 115 1.14 1.80 15.38
CA SER A 115 0.01 2.16 16.23
C SER A 115 -0.62 3.49 15.80
N GLY A 116 -1.77 3.82 16.39
CA GLY A 116 -2.41 5.13 16.24
C GLY A 116 -3.27 5.28 14.99
N SER A 117 -3.97 6.43 14.93
CA SER A 117 -4.74 6.85 13.76
C SER A 117 -4.64 8.39 13.67
N PRO A 118 -3.91 8.92 12.69
CA PRO A 118 -3.11 8.23 11.66
C PRO A 118 -2.02 7.32 12.25
N SER A 119 -1.72 6.23 11.55
CA SER A 119 -0.69 5.28 11.99
C SER A 119 0.68 5.92 12.04
N ILE A 120 1.45 5.59 13.08
CA ILE A 120 2.87 5.94 13.23
C ILE A 120 3.70 4.65 13.30
N LEU A 121 4.98 4.74 12.93
CA LEU A 121 5.96 3.66 13.03
C LEU A 121 7.03 4.04 14.05
N GLU A 122 7.24 3.19 15.04
CA GLU A 122 8.23 3.37 16.12
C GLU A 122 9.25 2.23 16.11
N GLY A 123 10.37 2.47 16.79
CA GLY A 123 11.52 1.57 16.91
C GLY A 123 12.74 2.12 16.20
N SER A 124 13.92 1.57 16.49
CA SER A 124 15.12 1.87 15.72
C SER A 124 15.11 1.18 14.35
N ASN A 125 15.91 1.65 13.41
CA ASN A 125 16.01 1.03 12.09
C ASN A 125 16.45 -0.44 12.20
N GLU A 126 17.37 -0.73 13.12
CA GLU A 126 17.88 -2.09 13.39
C GLU A 126 16.77 -3.00 13.91
N GLU A 127 15.93 -2.53 14.85
CA GLU A 127 14.79 -3.29 15.39
C GLU A 127 13.77 -3.60 14.32
N ILE A 128 13.44 -2.62 13.45
CA ILE A 128 12.48 -2.79 12.35
C ILE A 128 13.02 -3.77 11.31
N ILE A 129 14.29 -3.67 10.95
CA ILE A 129 14.96 -4.60 10.03
C ILE A 129 15.02 -6.01 10.62
N GLN A 130 15.34 -6.15 11.93
CA GLN A 130 15.35 -7.45 12.57
C GLN A 130 13.97 -8.08 12.62
N ASN A 131 12.94 -7.30 12.91
CA ASN A 131 11.55 -7.78 12.86
C ASN A 131 11.18 -8.32 11.47
N ALA A 132 11.58 -7.63 10.40
CA ALA A 132 11.36 -8.13 9.04
C ALA A 132 12.06 -9.47 8.79
N ARG A 133 13.32 -9.63 9.24
CA ARG A 133 14.06 -10.89 9.12
C ARG A 133 13.37 -12.05 9.86
N ASP A 134 12.87 -11.77 11.06
CA ASP A 134 12.14 -12.74 11.87
C ASP A 134 10.84 -13.19 11.15
N LEU A 135 10.14 -12.27 10.51
CA LEU A 135 8.95 -12.58 9.71
C LEU A 135 9.30 -13.32 8.41
N MET A 136 10.42 -13.00 7.77
CA MET A 136 10.92 -13.76 6.61
C MET A 136 11.23 -15.23 6.99
N ALA A 137 11.78 -15.46 8.18
CA ALA A 137 12.02 -16.81 8.70
C ALA A 137 10.71 -17.60 8.91
N LYS A 138 9.58 -16.90 9.09
CA LYS A 138 8.22 -17.48 9.13
C LYS A 138 7.58 -17.64 7.75
N GLY A 139 8.27 -17.28 6.67
CA GLY A 139 7.80 -17.43 5.29
C GLY A 139 7.16 -16.19 4.67
N ILE A 140 7.17 -15.03 5.33
CA ILE A 140 6.70 -13.77 4.75
C ILE A 140 7.67 -13.34 3.64
N LYS A 141 7.11 -12.93 2.49
CA LYS A 141 7.86 -12.61 1.27
C LYS A 141 7.82 -11.13 0.90
N GLY A 142 7.10 -10.32 1.65
CA GLY A 142 7.01 -8.89 1.40
C GLY A 142 6.46 -8.14 2.60
N PHE A 143 6.58 -6.82 2.57
CA PHE A 143 6.26 -5.94 3.70
C PHE A 143 5.62 -4.64 3.23
N ASP A 144 4.68 -4.16 4.03
CA ASP A 144 4.17 -2.79 3.98
C ASP A 144 4.88 -1.98 5.07
N ILE A 145 5.78 -1.08 4.67
CA ILE A 145 6.52 -0.26 5.62
C ILE A 145 6.06 1.19 5.60
N LEU A 146 5.60 1.69 6.74
CA LEU A 146 5.18 3.08 6.94
C LEU A 146 6.41 4.00 7.15
N ALA A 147 7.37 3.95 6.23
CA ALA A 147 8.67 4.59 6.42
C ALA A 147 8.53 6.10 6.69
N TYR A 148 7.74 6.82 5.90
CA TYR A 148 7.56 8.27 6.10
C TYR A 148 6.62 8.65 7.24
N ARG A 149 6.14 7.68 8.00
CA ARG A 149 5.45 7.86 9.29
C ARG A 149 6.33 7.44 10.48
N HIS A 150 7.60 7.13 10.21
CA HIS A 150 8.58 6.82 11.24
C HIS A 150 8.89 8.07 12.08
N VAL A 151 8.90 7.90 13.39
CA VAL A 151 9.05 9.00 14.36
C VAL A 151 10.44 9.63 14.42
N ILE A 152 11.46 9.00 13.80
CA ILE A 152 12.85 9.47 13.82
C ILE A 152 13.23 10.04 12.45
N ASP A 153 13.47 9.18 11.45
CA ASP A 153 13.89 9.55 10.10
C ASP A 153 13.37 8.53 9.08
N GLY A 154 12.30 8.92 8.38
CA GLY A 154 11.62 8.02 7.44
C GLY A 154 12.40 7.73 6.17
N GLU A 155 13.19 8.69 5.68
CA GLU A 155 13.96 8.50 4.45
C GLU A 155 15.17 7.60 4.69
N LYS A 156 15.88 7.83 5.80
CA LYS A 156 16.97 6.96 6.22
C LYS A 156 16.48 5.53 6.46
N LEU A 157 15.34 5.37 7.14
CA LEU A 157 14.74 4.05 7.36
C LEU A 157 14.42 3.37 6.03
N ALA A 158 13.74 4.07 5.09
CA ALA A 158 13.39 3.50 3.79
C ALA A 158 14.60 2.99 3.03
N TYR A 159 15.67 3.78 3.00
CA TYR A 159 16.94 3.41 2.35
C TYR A 159 17.59 2.19 3.00
N GLU A 160 17.78 2.22 4.32
CA GLU A 160 18.44 1.14 5.07
C GLU A 160 17.65 -0.16 5.02
N PHE A 161 16.31 -0.06 5.11
CA PHE A 161 15.42 -1.21 5.04
C PHE A 161 15.46 -1.89 3.66
N CYS A 162 15.31 -1.14 2.57
CA CYS A 162 15.37 -1.69 1.21
C CYS A 162 16.74 -2.27 0.87
N LYS A 163 17.82 -1.74 1.47
CA LYS A 163 19.17 -2.29 1.31
C LYS A 163 19.40 -3.59 2.10
N ALA A 164 18.74 -3.72 3.25
CA ALA A 164 18.97 -4.84 4.19
C ALA A 164 18.04 -6.04 3.98
N ILE A 165 16.91 -5.83 3.31
CA ILE A 165 15.81 -6.82 3.16
C ILE A 165 15.59 -7.11 1.68
N ASP A 166 15.78 -8.35 1.28
CA ASP A 166 15.51 -8.84 -0.07
C ASP A 166 14.10 -9.45 -0.12
N ALA A 167 13.10 -8.62 -0.31
CA ALA A 167 11.70 -8.98 -0.32
C ALA A 167 10.86 -7.99 -1.17
N GLU A 168 9.57 -8.27 -1.38
CA GLU A 168 8.62 -7.32 -1.98
C GLU A 168 8.30 -6.19 -0.99
N ILE A 169 9.04 -5.09 -1.06
CA ILE A 169 8.86 -3.96 -0.14
C ILE A 169 7.92 -2.93 -0.76
N CYS A 170 6.82 -2.63 -0.06
CA CYS A 170 5.94 -1.51 -0.33
C CYS A 170 6.26 -0.38 0.65
N ILE A 171 6.71 0.78 0.15
CA ILE A 171 6.86 1.98 0.98
C ILE A 171 5.54 2.73 0.98
N ALA A 172 4.90 2.81 2.15
CA ALA A 172 3.63 3.50 2.33
C ALA A 172 3.80 4.84 3.08
N GLY A 173 2.86 5.72 2.78
CA GLY A 173 2.71 7.03 3.44
C GLY A 173 3.47 8.16 2.78
N SER A 174 2.75 9.28 2.61
CA SER A 174 3.30 10.62 2.32
C SER A 174 4.19 10.79 1.07
N ILE A 175 4.04 9.98 0.03
CA ILE A 175 4.66 10.23 -1.27
C ILE A 175 3.79 11.26 -2.00
N ASN A 176 4.20 12.53 -2.00
CA ASN A 176 3.35 13.66 -2.40
C ASN A 176 4.06 14.72 -3.26
N SER A 177 5.21 14.39 -3.82
CA SER A 177 5.96 15.27 -4.72
C SER A 177 6.82 14.47 -5.70
N PHE A 178 7.20 15.09 -6.80
CA PHE A 178 8.14 14.49 -7.76
C PHE A 178 9.49 14.17 -7.11
N GLY A 179 9.99 15.02 -6.20
CA GLY A 179 11.24 14.74 -5.46
C GLY A 179 11.15 13.47 -4.60
N ARG A 180 9.98 13.20 -3.96
CA ARG A 180 9.77 11.92 -3.25
C ARG A 180 9.67 10.72 -4.20
N ILE A 181 9.14 10.90 -5.42
CA ILE A 181 9.18 9.86 -6.44
C ILE A 181 10.64 9.59 -6.87
N ASP A 182 11.47 10.63 -7.04
CA ASP A 182 12.90 10.46 -7.33
C ASP A 182 13.60 9.65 -6.24
N THR A 183 13.34 9.98 -4.97
CA THR A 183 13.84 9.20 -3.83
C THR A 183 13.43 7.72 -3.92
N MET A 184 12.19 7.41 -4.37
CA MET A 184 11.77 6.01 -4.57
C MET A 184 12.57 5.32 -5.67
N PHE A 185 12.93 6.03 -6.75
CA PHE A 185 13.80 5.47 -7.79
C PHE A 185 15.23 5.23 -7.29
N ASP A 186 15.75 6.10 -6.43
CA ASP A 186 17.09 5.96 -5.83
C ASP A 186 17.14 4.82 -4.79
N ILE A 187 16.09 4.66 -3.98
CA ILE A 187 15.97 3.59 -2.98
C ILE A 187 15.68 2.24 -3.64
N GLY A 188 14.82 2.20 -4.66
CA GLY A 188 14.48 1.03 -5.44
C GLY A 188 13.57 0.00 -4.75
N PRO A 189 12.52 0.39 -3.97
CA PRO A 189 11.56 -0.57 -3.45
C PRO A 189 10.82 -1.29 -4.58
N TRP A 190 10.16 -2.41 -4.29
CA TRP A 190 9.27 -3.04 -5.24
C TRP A 190 8.11 -2.13 -5.62
N THR A 191 7.46 -1.53 -4.61
CA THR A 191 6.34 -0.60 -4.80
C THR A 191 6.34 0.54 -3.79
N PHE A 192 5.52 1.56 -4.06
CA PHE A 192 5.13 2.56 -3.09
C PHE A 192 3.66 2.97 -3.30
N THR A 193 3.00 3.43 -2.24
CA THR A 193 1.59 3.84 -2.32
C THR A 193 1.43 5.35 -2.56
N MET A 194 0.38 5.72 -3.28
CA MET A 194 -0.04 7.10 -3.44
C MET A 194 -1.58 7.20 -3.49
N GLY A 195 -2.15 7.98 -2.61
CA GLY A 195 -3.60 8.23 -2.53
C GLY A 195 -3.91 9.71 -2.36
N SER A 196 -3.89 10.23 -1.12
CA SER A 196 -4.27 11.59 -0.77
C SER A 196 -3.61 12.67 -1.65
N ALA A 197 -2.35 12.49 -2.04
CA ALA A 197 -1.63 13.45 -2.87
C ALA A 197 -2.29 13.70 -4.24
N LEU A 198 -2.95 12.68 -4.81
CA LEU A 198 -3.70 12.80 -6.07
C LEU A 198 -5.02 13.55 -5.87
N PHE A 199 -5.75 13.26 -4.79
CA PHE A 199 -6.97 13.98 -4.42
C PHE A 199 -6.69 15.43 -4.04
N GLU A 200 -5.56 15.70 -3.38
CA GLU A 200 -5.10 17.04 -3.00
C GLU A 200 -4.43 17.82 -4.13
N LYS A 201 -4.39 17.25 -5.34
CA LYS A 201 -3.86 17.91 -6.54
C LYS A 201 -2.42 18.40 -6.41
N LYS A 202 -1.55 17.59 -5.78
CA LYS A 202 -0.15 17.95 -5.48
C LYS A 202 0.75 18.04 -6.74
N PHE A 203 0.33 17.48 -7.87
CA PHE A 203 1.12 17.41 -9.11
C PHE A 203 0.58 18.34 -10.21
N VAL A 204 -0.74 18.56 -10.26
CA VAL A 204 -1.43 19.47 -11.19
C VAL A 204 -2.50 20.22 -10.41
N ALA A 205 -2.22 21.45 -9.96
CA ALA A 205 -3.05 22.20 -9.01
C ALA A 205 -4.51 22.40 -9.46
N ASP A 206 -4.74 22.69 -10.74
CA ASP A 206 -6.07 22.88 -11.30
C ASP A 206 -6.64 21.63 -11.99
N GLY A 207 -5.90 20.51 -11.89
CA GLY A 207 -6.26 19.24 -12.54
C GLY A 207 -7.25 18.42 -11.72
N SER A 208 -7.87 17.45 -12.39
CA SER A 208 -8.64 16.37 -11.76
C SER A 208 -7.71 15.33 -11.11
N PHE A 209 -8.28 14.33 -10.41
CA PHE A 209 -7.52 13.16 -9.97
C PHE A 209 -6.80 12.48 -11.14
N ARG A 210 -7.50 12.32 -12.27
CA ARG A 210 -6.95 11.73 -13.49
C ARG A 210 -5.75 12.53 -14.03
N ASP A 211 -5.82 13.86 -14.06
CA ASP A 211 -4.71 14.69 -14.54
C ASP A 211 -3.48 14.56 -13.63
N ASN A 212 -3.69 14.54 -12.33
CA ASN A 212 -2.62 14.30 -11.35
C ASN A 212 -2.01 12.91 -11.50
N LEU A 213 -2.83 11.87 -11.65
CA LEU A 213 -2.35 10.51 -11.87
C LEU A 213 -1.59 10.38 -13.19
N LYS A 214 -2.08 11.01 -14.26
CA LYS A 214 -1.40 11.01 -15.56
C LYS A 214 -0.03 11.69 -15.46
N ALA A 215 0.07 12.84 -14.81
CA ALA A 215 1.33 13.54 -14.60
C ALA A 215 2.35 12.67 -13.85
N VAL A 216 1.92 11.95 -12.81
CA VAL A 216 2.77 11.00 -12.06
C VAL A 216 3.18 9.82 -12.95
N ALA A 217 2.26 9.23 -13.70
CA ALA A 217 2.56 8.10 -14.58
C ALA A 217 3.55 8.48 -15.69
N ASP A 218 3.34 9.62 -16.34
CA ASP A 218 4.24 10.16 -17.36
C ASP A 218 5.65 10.44 -16.79
N TYR A 219 5.71 11.04 -15.59
CA TYR A 219 6.98 11.31 -14.91
C TYR A 219 7.75 10.01 -14.60
N MET A 220 7.07 8.99 -14.08
CA MET A 220 7.69 7.69 -13.79
C MET A 220 8.14 6.95 -15.06
N ALA A 221 7.41 7.11 -16.17
CA ALA A 221 7.76 6.51 -17.43
C ALA A 221 9.04 7.11 -18.06
N ALA A 222 9.31 8.40 -17.78
CA ALA A 222 10.48 9.12 -18.25
C ALA A 222 11.79 8.78 -17.49
N LYS A 223 11.71 8.07 -16.35
CA LYS A 223 12.84 7.57 -15.55
C LYS A 223 13.30 6.21 -16.05
#